data_47c623fad15dca32823e068ec319201d
#
_entry.id   47c623fad15dca32823e068ec319201d
#
_cell.length_a   1.000
_cell.length_b   1.000
_cell.length_c   1.000
_cell.angle_alpha   90.00
_cell.angle_beta   90.00
_cell.angle_gamma   90.00
#
_symmetry.space_group_name_H-M   'P 1'
#
loop_
_entity.id
_entity.type
_entity.pdbx_description
1 polymer ?
#
loop_
_entity_poly.entity_id
_entity_poly.type
_entity_poly.pdbx_seq_one_letter_code
_entity_poly.pdbx_strand_id
1 'polypeptide(L)'
;RDLVLDRNGNKVVGLLVIGGASITENGSELADLLRRKVLRFVHVTSPIKAGMGEHILEMYEGASVFACTKTMLSKSNQMIRNDNPLTEELHRQIMNVIHNTVTAIPVGEGWSWDEYKTIKNAIFVIKQSNWNDAVKDDFVVAAHGLLNLLNSAVFPLEIMENAICNGQINKAVTSPYGRIQELWDIADQAGSMQELCMVVADALERKYRERLKICPKANALREYLNEHKLGKVAIIVPKAYYADLLRMV
;
A
#
# COMPACT_ATOMS: atom_id res chain seq x y z
N ARG A 1 16.88 -22.09 11.88
CA ARG A 1 17.71 -22.48 13.05
C ARG A 1 17.79 -21.35 14.05
N ASP A 2 17.89 -20.11 13.60
CA ASP A 2 18.06 -18.91 14.43
C ASP A 2 16.80 -18.49 15.23
N LEU A 3 15.61 -19.00 14.87
CA LEU A 3 14.37 -18.79 15.61
C LEU A 3 14.21 -19.68 16.85
N VAL A 4 15.08 -20.67 17.03
CA VAL A 4 14.95 -21.70 18.08
C VAL A 4 15.90 -21.46 19.25
N LEU A 5 16.95 -20.71 19.02
CA LEU A 5 17.97 -20.36 20.01
C LEU A 5 18.14 -18.84 20.07
N ASP A 6 18.28 -18.32 21.29
CA ASP A 6 18.69 -16.92 21.47
C ASP A 6 20.18 -16.74 21.15
N ARG A 7 20.69 -15.50 21.23
CA ARG A 7 22.11 -15.19 20.97
C ARG A 7 23.08 -15.90 21.91
N ASN A 8 22.60 -16.37 23.05
CA ASN A 8 23.38 -17.08 24.06
C ASN A 8 23.23 -18.62 23.98
N GLY A 9 22.53 -19.12 22.95
CA GLY A 9 22.27 -20.54 22.76
C GLY A 9 21.16 -21.13 23.63
N ASN A 10 20.37 -20.30 24.33
CA ASN A 10 19.22 -20.76 25.10
C ASN A 10 18.02 -21.04 24.17
N LYS A 11 17.20 -22.04 24.56
CA LYS A 11 15.99 -22.36 23.81
C LYS A 11 14.96 -21.24 23.90
N VAL A 12 14.45 -20.81 22.75
CA VAL A 12 13.32 -19.90 22.65
C VAL A 12 12.05 -20.63 23.06
N VAL A 13 11.31 -20.10 24.03
CA VAL A 13 10.09 -20.72 24.56
C VAL A 13 8.87 -20.31 23.75
N GLY A 14 8.84 -19.09 23.26
CA GLY A 14 7.73 -18.52 22.49
C GLY A 14 8.18 -17.43 21.56
N LEU A 15 7.31 -17.05 20.65
CA LEU A 15 7.55 -16.04 19.63
C LEU A 15 6.43 -15.00 19.66
N LEU A 16 6.82 -13.73 19.62
CA LEU A 16 5.90 -12.60 19.40
C LEU A 16 6.12 -12.08 17.99
N VAL A 17 5.09 -12.17 17.16
CA VAL A 17 5.09 -11.70 15.77
C VAL A 17 4.25 -10.44 15.65
N ILE A 18 4.82 -9.36 15.14
CA ILE A 18 4.13 -8.11 14.88
C ILE A 18 4.01 -7.92 13.37
N GLY A 19 2.78 -7.93 12.88
CA GLY A 19 2.44 -7.87 11.45
C GLY A 19 1.96 -9.20 10.88
N GLY A 20 1.11 -9.12 9.85
CA GLY A 20 0.43 -10.30 9.29
C GLY A 20 1.16 -10.98 8.14
N ALA A 21 2.06 -10.27 7.45
CA ALA A 21 2.72 -10.80 6.25
C ALA A 21 3.51 -12.09 6.54
N SER A 22 4.25 -12.12 7.66
CA SER A 22 5.06 -13.29 8.04
C SER A 22 4.23 -14.55 8.29
N ILE A 23 2.95 -14.41 8.66
CA ILE A 23 2.07 -15.55 8.90
C ILE A 23 1.46 -16.07 7.61
N THR A 24 1.10 -15.17 6.71
CA THR A 24 0.53 -15.56 5.43
C THR A 24 1.56 -16.09 4.44
N GLU A 25 2.80 -15.60 4.53
CA GLU A 25 3.88 -15.99 3.62
C GLU A 25 4.70 -17.18 4.13
N ASN A 26 4.94 -17.26 5.45
CA ASN A 26 5.79 -18.29 6.09
C ASN A 26 5.04 -19.06 7.19
N GLY A 27 3.73 -19.10 7.16
CA GLY A 27 2.90 -19.71 8.21
C GLY A 27 3.14 -21.19 8.38
N SER A 28 3.47 -21.91 7.32
CA SER A 28 3.76 -23.35 7.37
C SER A 28 4.99 -23.69 8.24
N GLU A 29 6.02 -22.85 8.22
CA GLU A 29 7.22 -23.03 9.04
C GLU A 29 6.91 -22.83 10.54
N LEU A 30 6.12 -21.79 10.87
CA LEU A 30 5.67 -21.53 12.24
C LEU A 30 4.76 -22.64 12.75
N ALA A 31 3.83 -23.12 11.93
CA ALA A 31 2.96 -24.23 12.26
C ALA A 31 3.76 -25.51 12.54
N ASP A 32 4.79 -25.78 11.75
CA ASP A 32 5.67 -26.94 11.94
C ASP A 32 6.49 -26.84 13.24
N LEU A 33 7.01 -25.66 13.59
CA LEU A 33 7.71 -25.43 14.85
C LEU A 33 6.81 -25.63 16.08
N LEU A 34 5.53 -25.21 16.00
CA LEU A 34 4.55 -25.46 17.04
C LEU A 34 4.19 -26.95 17.16
N ARG A 35 3.94 -27.63 16.04
CA ARG A 35 3.62 -29.05 15.98
C ARG A 35 4.74 -29.92 16.56
N ARG A 36 5.98 -29.58 16.27
CA ARG A 36 7.18 -30.26 16.81
C ARG A 36 7.47 -29.87 18.26
N LYS A 37 6.65 -29.02 18.88
CA LYS A 37 6.86 -28.52 20.26
C LYS A 37 8.19 -27.83 20.49
N VAL A 38 8.76 -27.28 19.43
CA VAL A 38 9.98 -26.46 19.49
C VAL A 38 9.68 -25.12 20.14
N LEU A 39 8.54 -24.53 19.77
CA LEU A 39 7.95 -23.37 20.42
C LEU A 39 6.72 -23.83 21.25
N ARG A 40 6.56 -23.25 22.44
CA ARG A 40 5.38 -23.52 23.28
C ARG A 40 4.18 -22.67 22.89
N PHE A 41 4.43 -21.44 22.41
CA PHE A 41 3.39 -20.53 21.94
C PHE A 41 3.93 -19.58 20.88
N VAL A 42 3.02 -19.10 20.03
CA VAL A 42 3.25 -17.99 19.13
C VAL A 42 2.10 -17.00 19.35
N HIS A 43 2.45 -15.77 19.66
CA HIS A 43 1.49 -14.67 19.76
C HIS A 43 1.66 -13.74 18.56
N VAL A 44 0.57 -13.48 17.86
CA VAL A 44 0.58 -12.64 16.67
C VAL A 44 -0.30 -11.44 16.86
N THR A 45 0.25 -10.26 16.60
CA THR A 45 -0.51 -9.01 16.53
C THR A 45 -0.46 -8.47 15.12
N SER A 46 -1.63 -8.30 14.49
CA SER A 46 -1.73 -7.86 13.10
C SER A 46 -2.98 -7.01 12.88
N PRO A 47 -2.93 -6.03 11.96
CA PRO A 47 -4.15 -5.40 11.47
C PRO A 47 -5.09 -6.45 10.87
N ILE A 48 -6.38 -6.31 11.14
CA ILE A 48 -7.40 -7.23 10.62
C ILE A 48 -7.53 -7.03 9.11
N LYS A 49 -7.39 -8.14 8.36
CA LYS A 49 -7.75 -8.24 6.95
C LYS A 49 -8.88 -9.25 6.79
N ALA A 50 -9.74 -9.04 5.81
CA ALA A 50 -10.81 -9.99 5.51
C ALA A 50 -10.25 -11.40 5.24
N GLY A 51 -10.88 -12.42 5.83
CA GLY A 51 -10.47 -13.82 5.70
C GLY A 51 -9.24 -14.25 6.51
N MET A 52 -8.52 -13.31 7.15
CA MET A 52 -7.28 -13.64 7.85
C MET A 52 -7.51 -14.53 9.08
N GLY A 53 -8.60 -14.30 9.79
CA GLY A 53 -8.95 -15.10 10.97
C GLY A 53 -9.24 -16.56 10.62
N GLU A 54 -9.99 -16.80 9.56
CA GLU A 54 -10.31 -18.13 9.05
C GLU A 54 -9.03 -18.84 8.58
N HIS A 55 -8.19 -18.18 7.81
CA HIS A 55 -6.93 -18.73 7.35
C HIS A 55 -5.97 -19.13 8.49
N ILE A 56 -5.93 -18.34 9.57
CA ILE A 56 -5.13 -18.67 10.75
C ILE A 56 -5.70 -19.91 11.45
N LEU A 57 -7.03 -20.01 11.61
CA LEU A 57 -7.67 -21.15 12.24
C LEU A 57 -7.50 -22.44 11.44
N GLU A 58 -7.52 -22.35 10.12
CA GLU A 58 -7.24 -23.49 9.22
C GLU A 58 -5.78 -23.95 9.28
N MET A 59 -4.84 -23.00 9.37
CA MET A 59 -3.40 -23.31 9.34
C MET A 59 -2.87 -23.80 10.69
N TYR A 60 -3.43 -23.30 11.80
CA TYR A 60 -2.91 -23.56 13.15
C TYR A 60 -3.99 -24.26 14.00
N GLU A 61 -3.83 -25.56 14.19
CA GLU A 61 -4.70 -26.32 15.08
C GLU A 61 -4.61 -25.80 16.53
N GLY A 62 -5.79 -25.51 17.12
CA GLY A 62 -5.88 -24.97 18.49
C GLY A 62 -5.54 -23.47 18.61
N ALA A 63 -5.47 -22.75 17.51
CA ALA A 63 -5.32 -21.30 17.55
C ALA A 63 -6.57 -20.61 18.12
N SER A 64 -6.34 -19.55 18.89
CA SER A 64 -7.40 -18.63 19.34
C SER A 64 -7.23 -17.29 18.65
N VAL A 65 -8.27 -16.81 17.99
CA VAL A 65 -8.27 -15.50 17.34
C VAL A 65 -9.10 -14.52 18.16
N PHE A 66 -8.47 -13.44 18.60
CA PHE A 66 -9.14 -12.33 19.26
C PHE A 66 -9.06 -11.09 18.38
N ALA A 67 -10.21 -10.60 17.93
CA ALA A 67 -10.32 -9.41 17.11
C ALA A 67 -10.78 -8.21 17.95
N CYS A 68 -9.94 -7.18 18.04
CA CYS A 68 -10.30 -5.92 18.67
C CYS A 68 -10.84 -4.96 17.60
N THR A 69 -12.15 -4.76 17.57
CA THR A 69 -12.82 -3.89 16.61
C THR A 69 -13.23 -2.56 17.26
N LYS A 70 -13.42 -1.51 16.44
CA LYS A 70 -13.97 -0.22 16.90
C LYS A 70 -15.29 -0.40 17.66
N THR A 71 -16.16 -1.29 17.19
CA THR A 71 -17.45 -1.60 17.82
C THR A 71 -17.29 -2.26 19.19
N MET A 72 -16.31 -3.16 19.35
CA MET A 72 -16.00 -3.75 20.65
C MET A 72 -15.46 -2.71 21.61
N LEU A 73 -14.52 -1.88 21.18
CA LEU A 73 -13.96 -0.80 22.00
C LEU A 73 -15.04 0.20 22.44
N SER A 74 -15.99 0.55 21.55
CA SER A 74 -17.06 1.48 21.89
C SER A 74 -18.06 0.91 22.88
N LYS A 75 -18.30 -0.42 22.86
CA LYS A 75 -19.19 -1.10 23.82
C LYS A 75 -18.57 -1.30 25.20
N SER A 76 -17.24 -1.42 25.27
CA SER A 76 -16.51 -1.63 26.53
C SER A 76 -16.22 -0.34 27.29
N ASN A 77 -16.83 0.78 26.92
CA ASN A 77 -16.56 2.12 27.41
C ASN A 77 -17.09 2.34 28.86
N GLN A 78 -16.67 1.51 29.79
CA GLN A 78 -16.75 1.85 31.21
C GLN A 78 -15.48 2.57 31.60
N MET A 79 -15.61 3.84 31.97
CA MET A 79 -14.50 4.62 32.52
C MET A 79 -13.97 3.95 33.78
N ILE A 80 -12.94 3.16 33.65
CA ILE A 80 -12.13 2.75 34.78
C ILE A 80 -11.21 3.95 35.07
N ARG A 81 -11.55 4.74 36.10
CA ARG A 81 -10.61 5.72 36.64
C ARG A 81 -9.47 4.94 37.26
N ASN A 82 -8.35 4.95 36.57
CA ASN A 82 -7.11 4.41 37.08
C ASN A 82 -6.11 5.57 37.16
N ASP A 83 -5.53 5.77 38.32
CA ASP A 83 -4.51 6.82 38.57
C ASP A 83 -3.14 6.49 37.92
N ASN A 84 -3.12 5.55 36.97
CA ASN A 84 -1.92 5.14 36.26
C ASN A 84 -1.81 5.91 34.94
N PRO A 85 -0.72 6.71 34.74
CA PRO A 85 -0.52 7.52 33.54
C PRO A 85 -0.53 6.71 32.22
N LEU A 86 -0.03 5.46 32.26
CA LEU A 86 -0.06 4.57 31.09
C LEU A 86 -1.49 4.17 30.71
N THR A 87 -2.34 3.94 31.69
CA THR A 87 -3.74 3.58 31.46
C THR A 87 -4.54 4.78 30.94
N GLU A 88 -4.24 5.97 31.44
CA GLU A 88 -4.85 7.22 30.98
C GLU A 88 -4.47 7.51 29.51
N GLU A 89 -3.21 7.38 29.15
CA GLU A 89 -2.75 7.56 27.78
C GLU A 89 -3.38 6.52 26.84
N LEU A 90 -3.43 5.26 27.25
CA LEU A 90 -4.07 4.19 26.46
C LEU A 90 -5.57 4.48 26.29
N HIS A 91 -6.26 4.91 27.35
CA HIS A 91 -7.66 5.30 27.27
C HIS A 91 -7.87 6.45 26.29
N ARG A 92 -7.03 7.48 26.36
CA ARG A 92 -7.07 8.62 25.43
C ARG A 92 -6.89 8.15 23.96
N GLN A 93 -5.96 7.25 23.71
CA GLN A 93 -5.74 6.68 22.37
C GLN A 93 -6.95 5.87 21.88
N ILE A 94 -7.54 5.05 22.75
CA ILE A 94 -8.76 4.28 22.46
C ILE A 94 -9.93 5.22 22.13
N MET A 95 -10.13 6.26 22.93
CA MET A 95 -11.21 7.24 22.71
C MET A 95 -11.01 7.99 21.39
N ASN A 96 -9.79 8.35 21.04
CA ASN A 96 -9.49 8.95 19.75
C ASN A 96 -9.87 8.01 18.58
N VAL A 97 -9.58 6.71 18.69
CA VAL A 97 -9.94 5.72 17.66
C VAL A 97 -11.45 5.54 17.57
N ILE A 98 -12.16 5.48 18.71
CA ILE A 98 -13.62 5.31 18.76
C ILE A 98 -14.35 6.49 18.13
N HIS A 99 -13.91 7.72 18.43
CA HIS A 99 -14.54 8.94 17.94
C HIS A 99 -14.03 9.36 16.55
N ASN A 100 -13.09 8.63 15.99
CA ASN A 100 -12.58 8.92 14.66
C ASN A 100 -13.66 8.68 13.60
N THR A 101 -13.90 9.68 12.77
CA THR A 101 -14.78 9.58 11.61
C THR A 101 -13.93 9.42 10.35
N VAL A 102 -14.32 8.51 9.48
CA VAL A 102 -13.70 8.35 8.16
C VAL A 102 -14.64 8.94 7.12
N THR A 103 -14.19 9.98 6.45
CA THR A 103 -14.90 10.59 5.34
C THR A 103 -14.16 10.27 4.05
N ALA A 104 -14.87 9.65 3.10
CA ALA A 104 -14.35 9.45 1.77
C ALA A 104 -14.70 10.66 0.91
N ILE A 105 -13.69 11.32 0.35
CA ILE A 105 -13.89 12.44 -0.58
C ILE A 105 -13.86 11.86 -2.00
N PRO A 106 -15.00 11.83 -2.71
CA PRO A 106 -15.01 11.37 -4.09
C PRO A 106 -14.30 12.42 -4.96
N VAL A 107 -13.38 11.97 -5.77
CA VAL A 107 -12.72 12.81 -6.77
C VAL A 107 -13.38 12.52 -8.11
N GLY A 108 -14.22 13.46 -8.57
CA GLY A 108 -15.08 13.26 -9.75
C GLY A 108 -14.35 13.16 -11.08
N GLU A 109 -13.11 13.64 -11.16
CA GLU A 109 -12.29 13.62 -12.37
C GLU A 109 -11.13 12.65 -12.18
N GLY A 110 -11.10 11.61 -12.96
CA GLY A 110 -10.06 10.61 -12.86
C GLY A 110 -10.15 9.58 -13.97
N TRP A 111 -9.61 8.44 -13.71
CA TRP A 111 -9.92 7.25 -14.50
C TRP A 111 -11.40 6.95 -14.33
N SER A 112 -12.13 6.76 -15.43
CA SER A 112 -13.35 5.97 -15.30
C SER A 112 -12.94 4.59 -14.78
N TRP A 113 -13.75 3.99 -13.92
CA TRP A 113 -13.48 2.64 -13.41
C TRP A 113 -13.23 1.64 -14.56
N ASP A 114 -13.95 1.82 -15.66
CA ASP A 114 -13.86 0.95 -16.83
C ASP A 114 -12.54 1.13 -17.58
N GLU A 115 -12.04 2.37 -17.75
CA GLU A 115 -10.72 2.61 -18.34
C GLU A 115 -9.60 1.98 -17.52
N TYR A 116 -9.62 2.21 -16.20
CA TYR A 116 -8.64 1.62 -15.29
C TYR A 116 -8.65 0.08 -15.37
N LYS A 117 -9.83 -0.51 -15.33
CA LYS A 117 -10.02 -1.95 -15.41
C LYS A 117 -9.55 -2.51 -16.76
N THR A 118 -9.85 -1.82 -17.86
CA THR A 118 -9.43 -2.21 -19.20
C THR A 118 -7.91 -2.23 -19.32
N ILE A 119 -7.21 -1.19 -18.87
CA ILE A 119 -5.74 -1.14 -18.90
C ILE A 119 -5.15 -2.23 -18.00
N LYS A 120 -5.69 -2.40 -16.80
CA LYS A 120 -5.23 -3.43 -15.86
C LYS A 120 -5.42 -4.84 -16.44
N ASN A 121 -6.52 -5.09 -17.12
CA ASN A 121 -6.78 -6.37 -17.80
C ASN A 121 -5.83 -6.57 -18.99
N ALA A 122 -5.55 -5.52 -19.78
CA ALA A 122 -4.59 -5.59 -20.87
C ALA A 122 -3.18 -5.93 -20.36
N ILE A 123 -2.71 -5.29 -19.30
CA ILE A 123 -1.44 -5.62 -18.65
C ILE A 123 -1.45 -7.07 -18.13
N PHE A 124 -2.57 -7.55 -17.58
CA PHE A 124 -2.70 -8.93 -17.14
C PHE A 124 -2.60 -9.91 -18.31
N VAL A 125 -3.25 -9.62 -19.45
CA VAL A 125 -3.16 -10.46 -20.67
C VAL A 125 -1.72 -10.51 -21.18
N ILE A 126 -1.01 -9.37 -21.22
CA ILE A 126 0.41 -9.31 -21.58
C ILE A 126 1.23 -10.21 -20.64
N LYS A 127 1.01 -10.10 -19.33
CA LYS A 127 1.69 -10.92 -18.32
C LYS A 127 1.48 -12.43 -18.52
N GLN A 128 0.29 -12.86 -18.95
CA GLN A 128 -0.04 -14.27 -19.17
C GLN A 128 0.36 -14.78 -20.56
N SER A 129 0.76 -13.90 -21.47
CA SER A 129 1.13 -14.28 -22.83
C SER A 129 2.45 -15.05 -22.86
N ASN A 130 2.59 -15.91 -23.88
CA ASN A 130 3.82 -16.64 -24.11
C ASN A 130 4.78 -15.80 -24.98
N TRP A 131 5.39 -14.82 -24.39
CA TRP A 131 6.32 -13.89 -24.99
C TRP A 131 7.67 -13.96 -24.26
N ASN A 132 8.73 -13.35 -24.82
CA ASN A 132 10.04 -13.26 -24.17
C ASN A 132 9.90 -12.75 -22.74
N ASP A 133 10.19 -13.61 -21.76
CA ASP A 133 9.89 -13.36 -20.35
C ASP A 133 10.57 -12.09 -19.81
N ALA A 134 11.81 -11.82 -20.21
CA ALA A 134 12.53 -10.63 -19.72
C ALA A 134 11.86 -9.33 -20.21
N VAL A 135 11.61 -9.21 -21.50
CA VAL A 135 10.97 -8.01 -22.10
C VAL A 135 9.54 -7.84 -21.60
N LYS A 136 8.82 -8.96 -21.44
CA LYS A 136 7.46 -8.99 -20.88
C LYS A 136 7.43 -8.46 -19.45
N ASP A 137 8.31 -8.97 -18.60
CA ASP A 137 8.36 -8.57 -17.19
C ASP A 137 8.75 -7.10 -17.04
N ASP A 138 9.69 -6.62 -17.84
CA ASP A 138 10.08 -5.20 -17.87
C ASP A 138 8.88 -4.32 -18.28
N PHE A 139 8.14 -4.69 -19.33
CA PHE A 139 6.93 -3.96 -19.72
C PHE A 139 5.88 -3.94 -18.61
N VAL A 140 5.59 -5.11 -18.03
CA VAL A 140 4.57 -5.24 -16.97
C VAL A 140 4.95 -4.41 -15.75
N VAL A 141 6.21 -4.43 -15.34
CA VAL A 141 6.71 -3.62 -14.20
C VAL A 141 6.63 -2.13 -14.50
N ALA A 142 7.07 -1.69 -15.68
CA ALA A 142 7.02 -0.29 -16.09
C ALA A 142 5.56 0.21 -16.19
N ALA A 143 4.67 -0.56 -16.84
CA ALA A 143 3.26 -0.23 -16.98
C ALA A 143 2.53 -0.14 -15.64
N HIS A 144 2.72 -1.11 -14.74
CA HIS A 144 2.16 -1.06 -13.38
C HIS A 144 2.75 0.09 -12.56
N GLY A 145 4.05 0.36 -12.70
CA GLY A 145 4.71 1.46 -12.04
C GLY A 145 4.12 2.82 -12.44
N LEU A 146 3.88 3.04 -13.72
CA LEU A 146 3.26 4.25 -14.24
C LEU A 146 1.77 4.33 -13.87
N LEU A 147 1.01 3.24 -14.02
CA LEU A 147 -0.40 3.17 -13.62
C LEU A 147 -0.59 3.52 -12.14
N ASN A 148 0.27 2.98 -11.26
CA ASN A 148 0.23 3.26 -9.84
C ASN A 148 0.60 4.72 -9.54
N LEU A 149 1.57 5.29 -10.23
CA LEU A 149 1.93 6.70 -10.10
C LEU A 149 0.75 7.60 -10.50
N LEU A 150 0.18 7.38 -11.69
CA LEU A 150 -0.98 8.11 -12.18
C LEU A 150 -2.17 8.02 -11.25
N ASN A 151 -2.36 6.89 -10.60
CA ASN A 151 -3.46 6.68 -9.66
C ASN A 151 -3.19 7.24 -8.25
N SER A 152 -1.95 7.25 -7.79
CA SER A 152 -1.61 7.64 -6.41
C SER A 152 -1.12 9.08 -6.27
N ALA A 153 -0.73 9.74 -7.36
CA ALA A 153 -0.26 11.13 -7.31
C ALA A 153 -1.36 12.07 -6.78
N VAL A 154 -0.96 12.93 -5.85
CA VAL A 154 -1.77 14.00 -5.24
C VAL A 154 -1.20 15.39 -5.58
N PHE A 155 -0.46 15.46 -6.66
CA PHE A 155 0.18 16.67 -7.21
C PHE A 155 0.17 16.59 -8.74
N PRO A 156 0.22 17.72 -9.47
CA PRO A 156 0.46 17.74 -10.90
C PRO A 156 1.80 17.09 -11.25
N LEU A 157 1.84 16.27 -12.29
CA LEU A 157 3.06 15.52 -12.64
C LEU A 157 4.20 16.43 -13.10
N GLU A 158 3.88 17.61 -13.64
CA GLU A 158 4.87 18.65 -13.99
C GLU A 158 5.76 19.03 -12.79
N ILE A 159 5.20 19.05 -11.57
CA ILE A 159 5.98 19.33 -10.37
C ILE A 159 7.03 18.24 -10.13
N MET A 160 6.64 16.98 -10.32
CA MET A 160 7.58 15.86 -10.20
C MET A 160 8.67 15.90 -11.30
N GLU A 161 8.28 16.18 -12.54
CA GLU A 161 9.24 16.34 -13.63
C GLU A 161 10.28 17.43 -13.31
N ASN A 162 9.81 18.60 -12.92
CA ASN A 162 10.68 19.73 -12.57
C ASN A 162 11.57 19.42 -11.36
N ALA A 163 11.03 18.78 -10.34
CA ALA A 163 11.79 18.42 -9.14
C ALA A 163 12.90 17.40 -9.43
N ILE A 164 12.66 16.47 -10.34
CA ILE A 164 13.69 15.51 -10.81
C ILE A 164 14.75 16.23 -11.65
N CYS A 165 14.33 17.04 -12.62
CA CYS A 165 15.25 17.81 -13.47
C CYS A 165 16.15 18.75 -12.66
N ASN A 166 15.60 19.37 -11.61
CA ASN A 166 16.33 20.28 -10.72
C ASN A 166 17.13 19.56 -9.62
N GLY A 167 17.11 18.23 -9.57
CA GLY A 167 17.83 17.44 -8.57
C GLY A 167 17.28 17.58 -7.15
N GLN A 168 16.03 18.03 -7.01
CA GLN A 168 15.35 18.19 -5.71
C GLN A 168 14.84 16.85 -5.16
N ILE A 169 14.70 15.84 -6.00
CA ILE A 169 14.37 14.46 -5.65
C ILE A 169 15.56 13.56 -6.01
N ASN A 170 15.72 12.48 -5.26
CA ASN A 170 16.78 11.50 -5.49
C ASN A 170 16.78 11.04 -6.95
N LYS A 171 17.94 11.10 -7.60
CA LYS A 171 18.18 10.70 -9.00
C LYS A 171 17.80 9.24 -9.33
N ALA A 172 17.61 8.41 -8.31
CA ALA A 172 17.12 7.03 -8.49
C ALA A 172 15.61 6.93 -8.84
N VAL A 173 14.89 8.05 -8.83
CA VAL A 173 13.46 8.07 -9.19
C VAL A 173 13.36 8.41 -10.67
N THR A 174 12.92 7.46 -11.49
CA THR A 174 12.63 7.70 -12.92
C THR A 174 11.48 8.69 -13.04
N SER A 175 11.63 9.68 -13.92
CA SER A 175 10.59 10.67 -14.19
C SER A 175 9.35 10.01 -14.81
N PRO A 176 8.15 10.57 -14.62
CA PRO A 176 6.94 10.08 -15.28
C PRO A 176 7.10 10.00 -16.80
N TYR A 177 7.67 11.01 -17.42
CA TYR A 177 7.95 11.03 -18.87
C TYR A 177 8.96 9.96 -19.28
N GLY A 178 10.04 9.80 -18.50
CA GLY A 178 11.04 8.75 -18.75
C GLY A 178 10.42 7.35 -18.71
N ARG A 179 9.44 7.10 -17.83
CA ARG A 179 8.70 5.83 -17.79
C ARG A 179 7.82 5.62 -19.02
N ILE A 180 7.26 6.68 -19.59
CA ILE A 180 6.50 6.59 -20.84
C ILE A 180 7.42 6.22 -21.98
N GLN A 181 8.59 6.87 -22.08
CA GLN A 181 9.58 6.52 -23.11
C GLN A 181 10.02 5.07 -22.98
N GLU A 182 10.33 4.61 -21.77
CA GLU A 182 10.67 3.22 -21.49
C GLU A 182 9.57 2.26 -21.95
N LEU A 183 8.30 2.58 -21.70
CA LEU A 183 7.17 1.75 -22.17
C LEU A 183 7.10 1.67 -23.70
N TRP A 184 7.32 2.78 -24.40
CA TRP A 184 7.32 2.79 -25.86
C TRP A 184 8.51 2.00 -26.42
N ASP A 185 9.69 2.17 -25.84
CA ASP A 185 10.91 1.45 -26.27
C ASP A 185 10.74 -0.08 -26.10
N ILE A 186 10.09 -0.50 -25.00
CA ILE A 186 9.80 -1.92 -24.77
C ILE A 186 8.67 -2.40 -25.69
N ALA A 187 7.64 -1.58 -25.92
CA ALA A 187 6.53 -1.94 -26.81
C ALA A 187 7.00 -2.18 -28.25
N ASP A 188 7.95 -1.38 -28.74
CA ASP A 188 8.54 -1.55 -30.08
C ASP A 188 9.29 -2.88 -30.23
N GLN A 189 9.78 -3.46 -29.14
CA GLN A 189 10.47 -4.75 -29.11
C GLN A 189 9.55 -5.93 -28.84
N ALA A 190 8.24 -5.68 -28.65
CA ALA A 190 7.29 -6.67 -28.16
C ALA A 190 6.83 -7.72 -29.19
N GLY A 191 7.31 -7.63 -30.43
CA GLY A 191 7.00 -8.63 -31.48
C GLY A 191 5.50 -8.87 -31.65
N SER A 192 5.04 -10.10 -31.41
CA SER A 192 3.61 -10.45 -31.57
C SER A 192 2.66 -9.74 -30.59
N MET A 193 3.17 -9.17 -29.52
CA MET A 193 2.39 -8.42 -28.51
C MET A 193 2.48 -6.91 -28.69
N GLN A 194 3.21 -6.43 -29.71
CA GLN A 194 3.48 -5.02 -29.96
C GLN A 194 2.20 -4.17 -29.97
N GLU A 195 1.18 -4.59 -30.70
CA GLU A 195 -0.08 -3.86 -30.80
C GLU A 195 -0.74 -3.66 -29.42
N LEU A 196 -0.82 -4.72 -28.61
CA LEU A 196 -1.42 -4.62 -27.28
C LEU A 196 -0.57 -3.78 -26.33
N CYS A 197 0.75 -3.88 -26.40
CA CYS A 197 1.67 -3.05 -25.62
C CYS A 197 1.55 -1.57 -26.00
N MET A 198 1.46 -1.25 -27.29
CA MET A 198 1.25 0.10 -27.78
C MET A 198 -0.09 0.68 -27.32
N VAL A 199 -1.17 -0.09 -27.32
CA VAL A 199 -2.47 0.35 -26.80
C VAL A 199 -2.37 0.71 -25.31
N VAL A 200 -1.66 -0.09 -24.52
CA VAL A 200 -1.44 0.21 -23.10
C VAL A 200 -0.57 1.45 -22.93
N ALA A 201 0.52 1.58 -23.67
CA ALA A 201 1.42 2.73 -23.61
C ALA A 201 0.70 4.03 -24.00
N ASP A 202 -0.08 4.04 -25.09
CA ASP A 202 -0.88 5.19 -25.52
C ASP A 202 -1.91 5.60 -24.46
N ALA A 203 -2.62 4.64 -23.88
CA ALA A 203 -3.61 4.93 -22.86
C ALA A 203 -2.96 5.54 -21.59
N LEU A 204 -1.79 5.06 -21.17
CA LEU A 204 -1.04 5.59 -20.05
C LEU A 204 -0.45 6.97 -20.35
N GLU A 205 0.08 7.18 -21.56
CA GLU A 205 0.59 8.48 -22.00
C GLU A 205 -0.51 9.54 -22.08
N ARG A 206 -1.68 9.19 -22.62
CA ARG A 206 -2.83 10.09 -22.63
C ARG A 206 -3.21 10.55 -21.22
N LYS A 207 -3.27 9.62 -20.26
CA LYS A 207 -3.54 9.94 -18.85
C LYS A 207 -2.43 10.76 -18.20
N TYR A 208 -1.18 10.52 -18.55
CA TYR A 208 -0.08 11.37 -18.13
C TYR A 208 -0.26 12.81 -18.60
N ARG A 209 -0.58 13.02 -19.88
CA ARG A 209 -0.80 14.34 -20.46
C ARG A 209 -1.97 15.09 -19.79
N GLU A 210 -3.07 14.39 -19.50
CA GLU A 210 -4.21 14.93 -18.76
C GLU A 210 -3.81 15.40 -17.35
N ARG A 211 -2.87 14.68 -16.71
CA ARG A 211 -2.43 14.93 -15.33
C ARG A 211 -1.16 15.76 -15.20
N LEU A 212 -0.59 16.18 -16.31
CA LEU A 212 0.66 16.92 -16.30
C LEU A 212 0.52 18.24 -15.51
N LYS A 213 -0.54 19.01 -15.78
CA LYS A 213 -0.77 20.31 -15.13
C LYS A 213 -1.92 20.31 -14.11
N ILE A 214 -2.81 19.34 -14.19
CA ILE A 214 -4.00 19.27 -13.36
C ILE A 214 -3.99 17.97 -12.55
N CYS A 215 -4.15 18.10 -11.24
CA CYS A 215 -4.34 16.97 -10.35
C CYS A 215 -5.68 17.08 -9.63
N PRO A 216 -6.71 16.33 -10.03
CA PRO A 216 -8.02 16.38 -9.39
C PRO A 216 -7.97 16.09 -7.89
N LYS A 217 -7.10 15.19 -7.45
CA LYS A 217 -6.91 14.89 -6.02
C LYS A 217 -6.32 16.06 -5.23
N ALA A 218 -5.38 16.79 -5.81
CA ALA A 218 -4.83 17.99 -5.17
C ALA A 218 -5.88 19.08 -5.03
N ASN A 219 -6.70 19.26 -6.05
CA ASN A 219 -7.81 20.23 -6.04
C ASN A 219 -8.85 19.85 -4.98
N ALA A 220 -9.34 18.62 -4.98
CA ALA A 220 -10.29 18.12 -4.00
C ALA A 220 -9.74 18.21 -2.56
N LEU A 221 -8.46 17.93 -2.35
CA LEU A 221 -7.82 18.09 -1.05
C LEU A 221 -7.78 19.56 -0.63
N ARG A 222 -7.41 20.46 -1.53
CA ARG A 222 -7.37 21.91 -1.27
C ARG A 222 -8.75 22.45 -0.93
N GLU A 223 -9.77 22.10 -1.68
CA GLU A 223 -11.17 22.47 -1.44
C GLU A 223 -11.62 21.99 -0.06
N TYR A 224 -11.40 20.71 0.25
CA TYR A 224 -11.75 20.14 1.54
C TYR A 224 -11.08 20.87 2.71
N LEU A 225 -9.78 21.16 2.61
CA LEU A 225 -9.04 21.88 3.64
C LEU A 225 -9.54 23.30 3.85
N ASN A 226 -9.92 23.98 2.76
CA ASN A 226 -10.46 25.35 2.82
C ASN A 226 -11.86 25.40 3.44
N GLU A 227 -12.73 24.46 3.10
CA GLU A 227 -14.08 24.38 3.62
C GLU A 227 -14.14 24.08 5.11
N HIS A 228 -13.29 23.18 5.58
CA HIS A 228 -13.38 22.67 6.95
C HIS A 228 -12.57 23.46 7.99
N LYS A 229 -11.75 24.44 7.58
CA LYS A 229 -10.93 25.30 8.48
C LYS A 229 -10.23 24.50 9.59
N LEU A 230 -9.63 23.39 9.23
CA LEU A 230 -9.00 22.47 10.18
C LEU A 230 -7.78 23.13 10.84
N GLY A 231 -7.66 23.01 12.18
CA GLY A 231 -6.58 23.66 12.93
C GLY A 231 -5.21 22.99 12.72
N LYS A 232 -5.14 21.68 12.86
CA LYS A 232 -3.93 20.88 12.60
C LYS A 232 -4.26 19.72 11.68
N VAL A 233 -3.52 19.61 10.59
CA VAL A 233 -3.73 18.58 9.57
C VAL A 233 -2.44 17.78 9.39
N ALA A 234 -2.55 16.47 9.39
CA ALA A 234 -1.49 15.56 8.99
C ALA A 234 -1.88 14.90 7.66
N ILE A 235 -1.03 15.06 6.64
CA ILE A 235 -1.23 14.42 5.34
C ILE A 235 -0.31 13.20 5.26
N ILE A 236 -0.91 12.02 5.10
CA ILE A 236 -0.19 10.76 4.96
C ILE A 236 -0.15 10.40 3.48
N VAL A 237 1.03 10.19 2.95
CA VAL A 237 1.27 9.88 1.55
C VAL A 237 1.99 8.53 1.40
N PRO A 238 1.80 7.82 0.27
CA PRO A 238 2.35 6.46 0.10
C PRO A 238 3.87 6.41 -0.04
N LYS A 239 4.53 7.53 -0.37
CA LYS A 239 5.99 7.60 -0.57
C LYS A 239 6.56 8.88 0.04
N ALA A 240 7.74 8.81 0.64
CA ALA A 240 8.38 9.95 1.32
C ALA A 240 8.51 11.18 0.41
N TYR A 241 9.00 11.00 -0.83
CA TYR A 241 9.18 12.11 -1.76
C TYR A 241 7.84 12.75 -2.22
N TYR A 242 6.70 12.10 -2.03
CA TYR A 242 5.39 12.72 -2.26
C TYR A 242 5.09 13.84 -1.27
N ALA A 243 5.61 13.72 -0.04
CA ALA A 243 5.47 14.79 0.95
C ALA A 243 6.25 16.06 0.51
N ASP A 244 7.42 15.86 -0.09
CA ASP A 244 8.24 16.97 -0.60
C ASP A 244 7.57 17.64 -1.81
N LEU A 245 7.01 16.83 -2.73
CA LEU A 245 6.26 17.35 -3.88
C LEU A 245 4.97 18.09 -3.49
N LEU A 246 4.27 17.62 -2.46
CA LEU A 246 3.09 18.31 -1.95
C LEU A 246 3.39 19.69 -1.34
N ARG A 247 4.58 19.90 -0.82
CA ARG A 247 5.01 21.21 -0.32
C ARG A 247 5.27 22.23 -1.44
N MET A 248 5.39 21.76 -2.68
CA MET A 248 5.61 22.59 -3.86
C MET A 248 4.31 22.97 -4.59
N VAL A 249 3.16 22.39 -4.18
CA VAL A 249 1.82 22.64 -4.70
C VAL A 249 1.17 23.81 -3.95
#